data_6d7a3a06154156095660f2e86a0e6ce2
#
_entry.id   6d7a3a06154156095660f2e86a0e6ce2
#
_cell.length_a   1.000
_cell.length_b   1.000
_cell.length_c   1.000
_cell.angle_alpha   90.00
_cell.angle_beta   90.00
_cell.angle_gamma   90.00
#
_symmetry.space_group_name_H-M   'P 1'
#
loop_
_entity.id
_entity.type
_entity.pdbx_description
1 polymer ?
#
loop_
_entity_poly.entity_id
_entity_poly.type
_entity_poly.pdbx_seq_one_letter_code
_entity_poly.pdbx_strand_id
1 'polypeptide(L)'
;MGAELVGRLLAAGCDVSVYNRSRAKAQPLAALGAKVVDAAADLAGCDIVFATVGTSEDLLDAVLGEGGLMSDDAVPSILVDCSTISADASAHIRQRVGARGADLLAAPVMGNPSVARAGKLTLAVSGPRAAFEAAEPYLNLLGAGATYVGEGELARIVKLCHNLLLGTVAQSMAEITILAQKSGVAREAFLACINSSVMGSLFTRYKTPAFVNLDFTPTFTAALLRKDFDLGLAAAREREVPLPVASLVHQIVQSLVGRGYGQQDFAALLELEAQAAGLELVSENSDVSDGLEPATGTGDEQDGGSGTGGEDTR
;
A
#
# COMPACT_ATOMS: atom_id res chain seq x y z
N MET A 1 6.48 -0.54 -6.11
CA MET A 1 6.36 0.24 -4.85
C MET A 1 7.62 1.08 -4.62
N GLY A 2 8.80 0.51 -4.41
CA GLY A 2 10.03 1.29 -4.11
C GLY A 2 10.32 2.43 -5.08
N ALA A 3 10.15 2.20 -6.38
CA ALA A 3 10.34 3.26 -7.39
C ALA A 3 9.40 4.47 -7.19
N GLU A 4 8.17 4.23 -6.77
CA GLU A 4 7.20 5.30 -6.50
C GLU A 4 7.59 6.09 -5.23
N LEU A 5 8.09 5.40 -4.19
CA LEU A 5 8.60 6.08 -2.98
C LEU A 5 9.81 6.95 -3.31
N VAL A 6 10.77 6.44 -4.12
CA VAL A 6 11.92 7.22 -4.61
C VAL A 6 11.44 8.45 -5.39
N GLY A 7 10.49 8.29 -6.30
CA GLY A 7 9.93 9.41 -7.08
C GLY A 7 9.32 10.50 -6.18
N ARG A 8 8.63 10.11 -5.10
CA ARG A 8 8.05 11.04 -4.12
C ARG A 8 9.12 11.83 -3.36
N LEU A 9 10.18 11.15 -2.89
CA LEU A 9 11.29 11.80 -2.18
C LEU A 9 12.06 12.77 -3.09
N LEU A 10 12.36 12.35 -4.32
CA LEU A 10 13.03 13.21 -5.30
C LEU A 10 12.19 14.44 -5.65
N ALA A 11 10.87 14.27 -5.87
CA ALA A 11 9.96 15.38 -6.13
C ALA A 11 9.88 16.39 -4.98
N ALA A 12 10.15 15.94 -3.75
CA ALA A 12 10.25 16.80 -2.56
C ALA A 12 11.65 17.42 -2.36
N GLY A 13 12.60 17.17 -3.28
CA GLY A 13 13.95 17.75 -3.23
C GLY A 13 14.93 17.00 -2.32
N CYS A 14 14.61 15.77 -1.91
CA CYS A 14 15.54 14.94 -1.14
C CYS A 14 16.71 14.45 -2.03
N ASP A 15 17.91 14.33 -1.45
CA ASP A 15 19.03 13.60 -2.06
C ASP A 15 18.83 12.11 -1.84
N VAL A 16 18.67 11.32 -2.92
CA VAL A 16 18.27 9.91 -2.83
C VAL A 16 19.28 9.02 -3.51
N SER A 17 19.88 8.12 -2.74
CA SER A 17 20.64 6.98 -3.25
C SER A 17 19.76 5.73 -3.30
N VAL A 18 19.88 4.90 -4.33
CA VAL A 18 19.01 3.73 -4.52
C VAL A 18 19.81 2.49 -4.88
N TYR A 19 19.49 1.40 -4.20
CA TYR A 19 19.96 0.06 -4.49
C TYR A 19 18.79 -0.84 -4.87
N ASN A 20 19.01 -1.72 -5.83
CA ASN A 20 18.13 -2.86 -6.12
C ASN A 20 18.98 -4.05 -6.55
N ARG A 21 18.72 -5.25 -6.01
CA ARG A 21 19.41 -6.50 -6.39
C ARG A 21 19.51 -6.67 -7.92
N SER A 22 18.48 -6.28 -8.64
CA SER A 22 18.48 -6.17 -10.11
C SER A 22 18.73 -4.72 -10.51
N ARG A 23 20.01 -4.35 -10.74
CA ARG A 23 20.41 -2.97 -11.09
C ARG A 23 19.55 -2.36 -12.20
N ALA A 24 19.18 -3.16 -13.21
CA ALA A 24 18.33 -2.71 -14.32
C ALA A 24 16.99 -2.13 -13.86
N LYS A 25 16.45 -2.55 -12.69
CA LYS A 25 15.21 -2.00 -12.13
C LYS A 25 15.41 -0.66 -11.43
N ALA A 26 16.62 -0.37 -10.94
CA ALA A 26 16.97 0.92 -10.35
C ALA A 26 17.40 1.95 -11.40
N GLN A 27 17.98 1.49 -12.52
CA GLN A 27 18.57 2.37 -13.54
C GLN A 27 17.64 3.48 -14.07
N PRO A 28 16.31 3.26 -14.29
CA PRO A 28 15.41 4.34 -14.70
C PRO A 28 15.31 5.48 -13.68
N LEU A 29 15.57 5.23 -12.40
CA LEU A 29 15.48 6.24 -11.33
C LEU A 29 16.64 7.24 -11.41
N ALA A 30 17.75 6.88 -12.06
CA ALA A 30 18.86 7.81 -12.32
C ALA A 30 18.42 9.00 -13.19
N ALA A 31 17.52 8.76 -14.15
CA ALA A 31 16.97 9.82 -14.99
C ALA A 31 16.07 10.81 -14.21
N LEU A 32 15.58 10.39 -13.03
CA LEU A 32 14.80 11.22 -12.10
C LEU A 32 15.69 11.95 -11.09
N GLY A 33 17.01 11.69 -11.08
CA GLY A 33 17.98 12.33 -10.19
C GLY A 33 18.48 11.44 -9.04
N ALA A 34 18.07 10.17 -8.95
CA ALA A 34 18.59 9.26 -7.93
C ALA A 34 20.00 8.78 -8.24
N LYS A 35 20.86 8.65 -7.23
CA LYS A 35 22.16 7.99 -7.33
C LYS A 35 21.99 6.48 -7.23
N VAL A 36 22.23 5.75 -8.31
CA VAL A 36 22.16 4.28 -8.32
C VAL A 36 23.49 3.70 -7.83
N VAL A 37 23.44 2.90 -6.76
CA VAL A 37 24.59 2.25 -6.15
C VAL A 37 24.59 0.74 -6.43
N ASP A 38 25.73 0.06 -6.19
CA ASP A 38 25.96 -1.33 -6.58
C ASP A 38 25.63 -2.34 -5.47
N ALA A 39 25.76 -1.93 -4.20
CA ALA A 39 25.48 -2.77 -3.04
C ALA A 39 24.57 -2.05 -2.02
N ALA A 40 23.89 -2.80 -1.17
CA ALA A 40 23.13 -2.22 -0.07
C ALA A 40 24.06 -1.53 0.95
N ALA A 41 25.27 -2.04 1.13
CA ALA A 41 26.32 -1.44 1.97
C ALA A 41 26.66 0.00 1.57
N ASP A 42 26.59 0.34 0.27
CA ASP A 42 26.84 1.70 -0.22
C ASP A 42 25.84 2.75 0.32
N LEU A 43 24.73 2.29 0.93
CA LEU A 43 23.73 3.15 1.57
C LEU A 43 24.01 3.40 3.05
N ALA A 44 25.05 2.76 3.62
CA ALA A 44 25.34 2.84 5.05
C ALA A 44 25.65 4.27 5.55
N GLY A 45 26.11 5.15 4.64
CA GLY A 45 26.37 6.56 4.95
C GLY A 45 25.15 7.47 4.88
N CYS A 46 23.96 6.95 4.59
CA CYS A 46 22.72 7.74 4.59
C CYS A 46 22.17 7.88 6.03
N ASP A 47 21.54 9.02 6.32
CA ASP A 47 20.90 9.24 7.63
C ASP A 47 19.74 8.26 7.86
N ILE A 48 18.91 8.07 6.81
CA ILE A 48 17.72 7.21 6.84
C ILE A 48 17.73 6.33 5.59
N VAL A 49 17.51 5.03 5.77
CA VAL A 49 17.36 4.08 4.65
C VAL A 49 15.97 3.48 4.67
N PHE A 50 15.25 3.57 3.56
CA PHE A 50 13.94 2.95 3.35
C PHE A 50 14.12 1.62 2.62
N ALA A 51 13.63 0.52 3.22
CA ALA A 51 13.60 -0.80 2.61
C ALA A 51 12.19 -1.14 2.13
N THR A 52 12.07 -1.69 0.90
CA THR A 52 10.81 -2.18 0.34
C THR A 52 11.08 -3.38 -0.56
N VAL A 53 10.88 -4.57 -0.03
CA VAL A 53 11.21 -5.85 -0.64
C VAL A 53 10.02 -6.82 -0.61
N GLY A 54 10.13 -7.94 -1.32
CA GLY A 54 9.03 -8.90 -1.50
C GLY A 54 8.82 -9.86 -0.34
N THR A 55 9.91 -10.31 0.28
CA THR A 55 9.91 -11.38 1.28
C THR A 55 10.76 -11.05 2.50
N SER A 56 10.58 -11.83 3.59
CA SER A 56 11.43 -11.74 4.78
C SER A 56 12.89 -12.07 4.46
N GLU A 57 13.15 -13.04 3.59
CA GLU A 57 14.48 -13.47 3.16
C GLU A 57 15.18 -12.34 2.39
N ASP A 58 14.46 -11.70 1.43
CA ASP A 58 15.02 -10.56 0.70
C ASP A 58 15.45 -9.41 1.63
N LEU A 59 14.70 -9.17 2.73
CA LEU A 59 15.08 -8.14 3.70
C LEU A 59 16.27 -8.55 4.54
N LEU A 60 16.30 -9.81 5.01
CA LEU A 60 17.44 -10.36 5.74
C LEU A 60 18.73 -10.25 4.92
N ASP A 61 18.68 -10.64 3.65
CA ASP A 61 19.83 -10.54 2.74
C ASP A 61 20.25 -9.08 2.50
N ALA A 62 19.31 -8.20 2.22
CA ALA A 62 19.62 -6.79 1.96
C ALA A 62 20.19 -6.04 3.18
N VAL A 63 19.81 -6.46 4.39
CA VAL A 63 20.24 -5.80 5.63
C VAL A 63 21.44 -6.50 6.25
N LEU A 64 21.41 -7.83 6.39
CA LEU A 64 22.38 -8.61 7.17
C LEU A 64 23.26 -9.54 6.32
N GLY A 65 22.96 -9.71 5.02
CA GLY A 65 23.70 -10.55 4.10
C GLY A 65 25.10 -9.99 3.75
N GLU A 66 25.85 -10.72 2.94
CA GLU A 66 27.12 -10.26 2.40
C GLU A 66 26.90 -9.04 1.48
N GLY A 67 27.59 -7.93 1.71
CA GLY A 67 27.34 -6.64 1.04
C GLY A 67 26.00 -6.00 1.42
N GLY A 68 25.35 -6.47 2.46
CA GLY A 68 24.14 -5.89 3.03
C GLY A 68 24.38 -4.57 3.77
N LEU A 69 23.33 -3.89 4.15
CA LEU A 69 23.37 -2.57 4.79
C LEU A 69 24.20 -2.53 6.07
N MET A 70 24.29 -3.65 6.80
CA MET A 70 25.01 -3.78 8.06
C MET A 70 26.36 -4.49 7.90
N SER A 71 26.90 -4.66 6.69
CA SER A 71 28.16 -5.39 6.48
C SER A 71 29.40 -4.55 6.81
N ASP A 72 29.34 -3.24 6.65
CA ASP A 72 30.47 -2.32 6.86
C ASP A 72 30.45 -1.69 8.27
N ASP A 73 31.51 -0.97 8.64
CA ASP A 73 31.59 -0.28 9.93
C ASP A 73 30.57 0.85 10.07
N ALA A 74 30.29 1.57 8.99
CA ALA A 74 29.25 2.58 8.96
C ALA A 74 27.87 1.92 8.91
N VAL A 75 26.87 2.53 9.56
CA VAL A 75 25.45 2.12 9.50
C VAL A 75 24.57 3.37 9.48
N PRO A 76 23.40 3.35 8.82
CA PRO A 76 22.47 4.45 8.87
C PRO A 76 21.93 4.63 10.30
N SER A 77 21.55 5.84 10.68
CA SER A 77 20.92 6.09 11.97
C SER A 77 19.58 5.38 12.10
N ILE A 78 18.79 5.35 11.02
CA ILE A 78 17.45 4.78 11.00
C ILE A 78 17.26 3.91 9.75
N LEU A 79 16.81 2.66 9.96
CA LEU A 79 16.28 1.78 8.92
C LEU A 79 14.75 1.79 9.00
N VAL A 80 14.07 2.25 7.96
CA VAL A 80 12.61 2.23 7.82
C VAL A 80 12.20 1.09 6.90
N ASP A 81 11.61 0.03 7.45
CA ASP A 81 11.14 -1.10 6.64
C ASP A 81 9.66 -0.96 6.26
N CYS A 82 9.43 -0.71 4.98
CA CYS A 82 8.12 -0.58 4.36
C CYS A 82 7.56 -1.91 3.81
N SER A 83 8.27 -3.02 4.00
CA SER A 83 7.90 -4.33 3.47
C SER A 83 6.81 -5.01 4.31
N THR A 84 6.09 -5.96 3.70
CA THR A 84 5.17 -6.85 4.42
C THR A 84 5.87 -8.19 4.66
N ILE A 85 6.47 -8.33 5.84
CA ILE A 85 7.25 -9.50 6.29
C ILE A 85 6.69 -10.05 7.61
N SER A 86 7.21 -11.20 8.06
CA SER A 86 6.83 -11.79 9.35
C SER A 86 7.36 -10.95 10.52
N ALA A 87 6.63 -10.99 11.65
CA ALA A 87 7.05 -10.32 12.87
C ALA A 87 8.38 -10.85 13.40
N ASP A 88 8.62 -12.17 13.29
CA ASP A 88 9.86 -12.81 13.76
C ASP A 88 11.08 -12.35 12.96
N ALA A 89 10.98 -12.31 11.62
CA ALA A 89 12.06 -11.80 10.79
C ALA A 89 12.37 -10.33 11.11
N SER A 90 11.32 -9.53 11.31
CA SER A 90 11.48 -8.12 11.72
C SER A 90 12.14 -7.97 13.08
N ALA A 91 11.70 -8.73 14.08
CA ALA A 91 12.29 -8.71 15.42
C ALA A 91 13.77 -9.13 15.41
N HIS A 92 14.11 -10.15 14.60
CA HIS A 92 15.50 -10.56 14.40
C HIS A 92 16.34 -9.44 13.78
N ILE A 93 15.87 -8.81 12.71
CA ILE A 93 16.57 -7.69 12.06
C ILE A 93 16.70 -6.52 13.04
N ARG A 94 15.64 -6.17 13.77
CA ARG A 94 15.66 -5.10 14.79
C ARG A 94 16.76 -5.33 15.83
N GLN A 95 16.88 -6.55 16.34
CA GLN A 95 17.92 -6.89 17.31
C GLN A 95 19.32 -6.70 16.73
N ARG A 96 19.55 -7.14 15.48
CA ARG A 96 20.86 -7.05 14.82
C ARG A 96 21.21 -5.61 14.45
N VAL A 97 20.25 -4.84 13.98
CA VAL A 97 20.40 -3.41 13.66
C VAL A 97 20.68 -2.61 14.93
N GLY A 98 19.92 -2.85 16.01
CA GLY A 98 20.12 -2.20 17.30
C GLY A 98 21.48 -2.50 17.94
N ALA A 99 22.02 -3.73 17.77
CA ALA A 99 23.36 -4.09 18.22
C ALA A 99 24.47 -3.29 17.51
N ARG A 100 24.17 -2.68 16.35
CA ARG A 100 25.06 -1.80 15.58
C ARG A 100 24.81 -0.31 15.86
N GLY A 101 23.89 0.04 16.77
CA GLY A 101 23.56 1.42 17.15
C GLY A 101 22.59 2.13 16.20
N ALA A 102 21.94 1.41 15.30
CA ALA A 102 20.89 1.94 14.43
C ALA A 102 19.49 1.59 14.94
N ASP A 103 18.50 2.43 14.65
CA ASP A 103 17.09 2.17 14.97
C ASP A 103 16.36 1.55 13.77
N LEU A 104 15.45 0.60 14.05
CA LEU A 104 14.53 0.07 13.04
C LEU A 104 13.10 0.53 13.31
N LEU A 105 12.50 1.20 12.31
CA LEU A 105 11.07 1.46 12.24
C LEU A 105 10.40 0.45 11.30
N ALA A 106 9.41 -0.27 11.80
CA ALA A 106 8.49 -1.00 10.93
C ALA A 106 7.43 -0.01 10.42
N ALA A 107 7.38 0.20 9.10
CA ALA A 107 6.51 1.19 8.45
C ALA A 107 5.83 0.62 7.20
N PRO A 108 5.11 -0.52 7.30
CA PRO A 108 4.45 -1.10 6.15
C PRO A 108 3.45 -0.12 5.53
N VAL A 109 3.46 -0.05 4.19
CA VAL A 109 2.61 0.87 3.45
C VAL A 109 1.23 0.27 3.20
N MET A 110 0.18 1.10 3.25
CA MET A 110 -1.20 0.78 2.91
C MET A 110 -1.57 1.49 1.62
N GLY A 111 -1.72 0.71 0.56
CA GLY A 111 -1.97 1.11 -0.82
C GLY A 111 -1.14 0.29 -1.81
N ASN A 112 -1.32 0.57 -3.10
CA ASN A 112 -0.62 -0.04 -4.23
C ASN A 112 0.29 0.99 -4.93
N PRO A 113 1.05 0.62 -5.98
CA PRO A 113 1.92 1.58 -6.68
C PRO A 113 1.20 2.81 -7.23
N SER A 114 -0.05 2.69 -7.72
CA SER A 114 -0.83 3.83 -8.21
C SER A 114 -1.21 4.79 -7.08
N VAL A 115 -1.62 4.24 -5.92
CA VAL A 115 -1.88 5.02 -4.69
C VAL A 115 -0.61 5.74 -4.20
N ALA A 116 0.57 5.07 -4.31
CA ALA A 116 1.86 5.68 -3.97
C ALA A 116 2.19 6.86 -4.90
N ARG A 117 2.05 6.65 -6.21
CA ARG A 117 2.28 7.70 -7.22
C ARG A 117 1.37 8.91 -6.99
N ALA A 118 0.11 8.68 -6.64
CA ALA A 118 -0.85 9.73 -6.32
C ALA A 118 -0.59 10.43 -4.96
N GLY A 119 0.41 9.99 -4.19
CA GLY A 119 0.69 10.56 -2.85
C GLY A 119 -0.38 10.27 -1.81
N LYS A 120 -1.14 9.19 -1.98
CA LYS A 120 -2.28 8.82 -1.12
C LYS A 120 -2.01 7.59 -0.24
N LEU A 121 -0.75 7.13 -0.15
CA LEU A 121 -0.38 6.06 0.79
C LEU A 121 -0.64 6.48 2.23
N THR A 122 -0.97 5.51 3.08
CA THR A 122 -0.94 5.65 4.53
C THR A 122 0.07 4.67 5.10
N LEU A 123 0.80 5.08 6.13
CA LEU A 123 1.77 4.24 6.83
C LEU A 123 1.35 4.06 8.29
N ALA A 124 1.38 2.83 8.78
CA ALA A 124 1.43 2.57 10.21
C ALA A 124 2.91 2.42 10.59
N VAL A 125 3.35 3.07 11.65
CA VAL A 125 4.77 3.07 12.04
C VAL A 125 4.93 2.62 13.48
N SER A 126 5.84 1.68 13.72
CA SER A 126 6.21 1.24 15.05
C SER A 126 7.73 1.07 15.21
N GLY A 127 8.20 1.32 16.42
CA GLY A 127 9.62 1.30 16.79
C GLY A 127 9.93 2.40 17.79
N PRO A 128 11.21 2.75 18.03
CA PRO A 128 11.57 3.80 18.97
C PRO A 128 10.91 5.13 18.61
N ARG A 129 10.27 5.77 19.59
CA ARG A 129 9.53 7.02 19.39
C ARG A 129 10.40 8.14 18.81
N ALA A 130 11.62 8.28 19.32
CA ALA A 130 12.56 9.30 18.85
C ALA A 130 12.96 9.10 17.37
N ALA A 131 13.14 7.82 16.96
CA ALA A 131 13.42 7.49 15.56
C ALA A 131 12.21 7.82 14.66
N PHE A 132 10.97 7.57 15.13
CA PHE A 132 9.76 7.99 14.41
C PHE A 132 9.73 9.51 14.22
N GLU A 133 9.93 10.30 15.27
CA GLU A 133 9.92 11.76 15.21
C GLU A 133 10.97 12.33 14.25
N ALA A 134 12.15 11.69 14.19
CA ALA A 134 13.19 12.06 13.23
C ALA A 134 12.84 11.68 11.77
N ALA A 135 12.17 10.55 11.56
CA ALA A 135 11.79 10.07 10.24
C ALA A 135 10.45 10.65 9.74
N GLU A 136 9.59 11.16 10.62
CA GLU A 136 8.22 11.62 10.31
C GLU A 136 8.15 12.63 9.15
N PRO A 137 9.03 13.64 9.04
CA PRO A 137 9.02 14.56 7.89
C PRO A 137 9.16 13.83 6.55
N TYR A 138 10.01 12.80 6.48
CA TYR A 138 10.23 12.01 5.26
C TYR A 138 9.10 11.00 5.02
N LEU A 139 8.56 10.39 6.07
CA LEU A 139 7.41 9.49 5.99
C LEU A 139 6.18 10.21 5.42
N ASN A 140 5.95 11.46 5.82
CA ASN A 140 4.85 12.28 5.33
C ASN A 140 4.99 12.70 3.85
N LEU A 141 6.21 12.68 3.29
CA LEU A 141 6.42 12.89 1.84
C LEU A 141 5.95 11.69 1.00
N LEU A 142 5.88 10.50 1.59
CA LEU A 142 5.55 9.26 0.87
C LEU A 142 4.05 9.12 0.59
N GLY A 143 3.18 9.82 1.35
CA GLY A 143 1.74 9.65 1.18
C GLY A 143 0.90 10.64 1.96
N ALA A 144 -0.32 10.24 2.31
CA ALA A 144 -1.30 11.06 3.02
C ALA A 144 -0.99 11.22 4.53
N GLY A 145 -0.07 10.40 5.05
CA GLY A 145 0.40 10.53 6.42
C GLY A 145 0.93 9.22 7.02
N ALA A 146 1.66 9.38 8.12
CA ALA A 146 2.20 8.30 8.92
C ALA A 146 1.61 8.34 10.33
N THR A 147 1.10 7.20 10.80
CA THR A 147 0.52 7.07 12.14
C THR A 147 1.45 6.22 13.01
N TYR A 148 1.95 6.80 14.10
CA TYR A 148 2.68 6.03 15.11
C TYR A 148 1.72 5.16 15.90
N VAL A 149 1.97 3.85 15.92
CA VAL A 149 1.10 2.87 16.57
C VAL A 149 1.74 2.20 17.79
N GLY A 150 2.94 2.63 18.17
CA GLY A 150 3.66 2.14 19.35
C GLY A 150 5.02 1.52 19.01
N GLU A 151 5.58 0.76 19.92
CA GLU A 151 6.91 0.15 19.80
C GLU A 151 6.87 -1.25 19.17
N GLY A 152 8.03 -1.80 18.87
CA GLY A 152 8.20 -3.17 18.36
C GLY A 152 7.54 -3.39 17.01
N GLU A 153 6.74 -4.46 16.89
CA GLU A 153 6.17 -4.95 15.62
C GLU A 153 4.69 -4.57 15.42
N LEU A 154 4.15 -3.60 16.18
CA LEU A 154 2.72 -3.26 16.17
C LEU A 154 2.24 -2.79 14.79
N ALA A 155 3.06 -2.06 14.03
CA ALA A 155 2.70 -1.63 12.68
C ALA A 155 2.44 -2.81 11.74
N ARG A 156 3.15 -3.93 11.92
CA ARG A 156 2.92 -5.15 11.12
C ARG A 156 1.57 -5.78 11.41
N ILE A 157 1.16 -5.80 12.67
CA ILE A 157 -0.18 -6.27 13.05
C ILE A 157 -1.24 -5.36 12.43
N VAL A 158 -1.08 -4.04 12.49
CA VAL A 158 -1.99 -3.09 11.82
C VAL A 158 -2.07 -3.37 10.33
N LYS A 159 -0.93 -3.63 9.66
CA LYS A 159 -0.91 -3.97 8.22
C LYS A 159 -1.66 -5.27 7.93
N LEU A 160 -1.48 -6.31 8.74
CA LEU A 160 -2.20 -7.58 8.57
C LEU A 160 -3.70 -7.38 8.76
N CYS A 161 -4.13 -6.67 9.81
CA CYS A 161 -5.54 -6.32 10.03
C CYS A 161 -6.13 -5.55 8.84
N HIS A 162 -5.38 -4.55 8.33
CA HIS A 162 -5.79 -3.79 7.15
C HIS A 162 -6.00 -4.71 5.94
N ASN A 163 -5.09 -5.64 5.66
CA ASN A 163 -5.18 -6.50 4.47
C ASN A 163 -6.25 -7.59 4.62
N LEU A 164 -6.51 -8.09 5.82
CA LEU A 164 -7.67 -8.95 6.10
C LEU A 164 -8.99 -8.20 5.81
N LEU A 165 -9.10 -6.94 6.27
CA LEU A 165 -10.26 -6.11 5.98
C LEU A 165 -10.38 -5.83 4.47
N LEU A 166 -9.27 -5.47 3.81
CA LEU A 166 -9.23 -5.18 2.37
C LEU A 166 -9.75 -6.36 1.54
N GLY A 167 -9.27 -7.57 1.80
CA GLY A 167 -9.74 -8.77 1.08
C GLY A 167 -11.20 -9.10 1.38
N THR A 168 -11.64 -8.88 2.62
CA THR A 168 -13.06 -9.06 3.00
C THR A 168 -13.96 -8.07 2.26
N VAL A 169 -13.57 -6.80 2.19
CA VAL A 169 -14.31 -5.77 1.44
C VAL A 169 -14.34 -6.10 -0.05
N ALA A 170 -13.20 -6.57 -0.62
CA ALA A 170 -13.15 -6.95 -2.03
C ALA A 170 -14.10 -8.10 -2.36
N GLN A 171 -14.15 -9.15 -1.52
CA GLN A 171 -15.09 -10.25 -1.70
C GLN A 171 -16.53 -9.77 -1.57
N SER A 172 -16.84 -8.97 -0.56
CA SER A 172 -18.19 -8.41 -0.40
C SER A 172 -18.60 -7.56 -1.61
N MET A 173 -17.68 -6.75 -2.15
CA MET A 173 -17.94 -5.99 -3.37
C MET A 173 -18.21 -6.91 -4.56
N ALA A 174 -17.48 -8.02 -4.72
CA ALA A 174 -17.71 -8.98 -5.79
C ALA A 174 -19.13 -9.55 -5.71
N GLU A 175 -19.55 -10.05 -4.55
CA GLU A 175 -20.87 -10.64 -4.31
C GLU A 175 -22.00 -9.67 -4.64
N ILE A 176 -21.98 -8.46 -4.06
CA ILE A 176 -23.06 -7.49 -4.29
C ILE A 176 -23.08 -6.92 -5.70
N THR A 177 -21.92 -6.82 -6.38
CA THR A 177 -21.83 -6.40 -7.78
C THR A 177 -22.49 -7.44 -8.70
N ILE A 178 -22.23 -8.73 -8.47
CA ILE A 178 -22.87 -9.81 -9.25
C ILE A 178 -24.38 -9.89 -8.98
N LEU A 179 -24.82 -9.69 -7.73
CA LEU A 179 -26.24 -9.60 -7.41
C LEU A 179 -26.92 -8.44 -8.16
N ALA A 180 -26.31 -7.26 -8.17
CA ALA A 180 -26.83 -6.09 -8.89
C ALA A 180 -26.89 -6.35 -10.39
N GLN A 181 -25.84 -6.91 -10.97
CA GLN A 181 -25.78 -7.23 -12.40
C GLN A 181 -26.83 -8.27 -12.81
N LYS A 182 -27.01 -9.34 -12.04
CA LYS A 182 -28.10 -10.32 -12.29
C LYS A 182 -29.49 -9.72 -12.16
N SER A 183 -29.63 -8.62 -11.42
CA SER A 183 -30.87 -7.88 -11.29
C SER A 183 -31.08 -6.84 -12.41
N GLY A 184 -30.15 -6.75 -13.38
CA GLY A 184 -30.23 -5.84 -14.52
C GLY A 184 -29.57 -4.48 -14.33
N VAL A 185 -28.81 -4.28 -13.24
CA VAL A 185 -28.07 -3.03 -13.00
C VAL A 185 -26.66 -3.16 -13.58
N ALA A 186 -26.24 -2.21 -14.43
CA ALA A 186 -24.85 -2.15 -14.93
C ALA A 186 -23.87 -1.97 -13.79
N ARG A 187 -22.68 -2.60 -13.89
CA ARG A 187 -21.64 -2.52 -12.85
C ARG A 187 -21.18 -1.08 -12.63
N GLU A 188 -21.00 -0.30 -13.71
CA GLU A 188 -20.67 1.11 -13.64
C GLU A 188 -21.66 1.88 -12.77
N ALA A 189 -22.94 1.81 -13.08
CA ALA A 189 -24.00 2.52 -12.36
C ALA A 189 -24.09 2.09 -10.89
N PHE A 190 -23.97 0.78 -10.63
CA PHE A 190 -23.96 0.24 -9.27
C PHE A 190 -22.79 0.77 -8.45
N LEU A 191 -21.56 0.66 -8.99
CA LEU A 191 -20.35 1.09 -8.28
C LEU A 191 -20.26 2.61 -8.14
N ALA A 192 -20.77 3.40 -9.09
CA ALA A 192 -20.93 4.84 -8.94
C ALA A 192 -21.82 5.18 -7.73
N CYS A 193 -22.96 4.48 -7.58
CA CYS A 193 -23.83 4.64 -6.42
C CYS A 193 -23.12 4.28 -5.10
N ILE A 194 -22.42 3.14 -5.04
CA ILE A 194 -21.64 2.75 -3.85
C ILE A 194 -20.58 3.80 -3.52
N ASN A 195 -19.83 4.26 -4.53
CA ASN A 195 -18.74 5.23 -4.34
C ASN A 195 -19.20 6.62 -3.88
N SER A 196 -20.44 7.00 -4.17
CA SER A 196 -21.07 8.25 -3.70
C SER A 196 -21.77 8.10 -2.36
N SER A 197 -22.00 6.87 -1.90
CA SER A 197 -22.62 6.57 -0.61
C SER A 197 -21.63 6.63 0.55
N VAL A 198 -22.15 6.45 1.78
CA VAL A 198 -21.33 6.31 3.02
C VAL A 198 -20.39 5.10 2.98
N MET A 199 -20.61 4.13 2.08
CA MET A 199 -19.75 2.97 1.90
C MET A 199 -18.60 3.23 0.93
N GLY A 200 -18.58 4.37 0.23
CA GLY A 200 -17.50 4.77 -0.65
C GLY A 200 -16.19 5.03 0.10
N SER A 201 -15.10 4.58 -0.47
CA SER A 201 -13.74 4.76 0.06
C SER A 201 -12.75 4.95 -1.08
N LEU A 202 -11.50 5.34 -0.76
CA LEU A 202 -10.45 5.36 -1.77
C LEU A 202 -10.27 3.96 -2.39
N PHE A 203 -10.38 2.90 -1.56
CA PHE A 203 -10.27 1.51 -2.04
C PHE A 203 -11.35 1.16 -3.04
N THR A 204 -12.63 1.44 -2.74
CA THR A 204 -13.74 1.10 -3.64
C THR A 204 -13.62 1.86 -4.96
N ARG A 205 -13.16 3.12 -4.94
CA ARG A 205 -12.96 3.93 -6.15
C ARG A 205 -11.86 3.35 -7.03
N TYR A 206 -10.64 3.14 -6.50
CA TYR A 206 -9.55 2.67 -7.36
C TYR A 206 -9.72 1.22 -7.83
N LYS A 207 -10.63 0.45 -7.25
CA LYS A 207 -10.99 -0.88 -7.75
C LYS A 207 -12.15 -0.88 -8.75
N THR A 208 -12.90 0.20 -8.84
CA THR A 208 -14.03 0.33 -9.79
C THR A 208 -13.64 0.01 -11.24
N PRO A 209 -12.54 0.53 -11.83
CA PRO A 209 -12.18 0.21 -13.20
C PRO A 209 -11.96 -1.29 -13.44
N ALA A 210 -11.34 -1.99 -12.49
CA ALA A 210 -11.13 -3.44 -12.62
C ALA A 210 -12.45 -4.23 -12.62
N PHE A 211 -13.42 -3.83 -11.80
CA PHE A 211 -14.73 -4.47 -11.73
C PHE A 211 -15.60 -4.15 -12.94
N VAL A 212 -15.56 -2.91 -13.45
CA VAL A 212 -16.36 -2.47 -14.59
C VAL A 212 -15.80 -3.05 -15.89
N ASN A 213 -14.50 -2.91 -16.10
CA ASN A 213 -13.86 -3.22 -17.38
C ASN A 213 -13.17 -4.59 -17.43
N LEU A 214 -13.19 -5.34 -16.32
CA LEU A 214 -12.57 -6.66 -16.20
C LEU A 214 -11.05 -6.62 -16.47
N ASP A 215 -10.40 -5.50 -16.15
CA ASP A 215 -8.95 -5.38 -16.23
C ASP A 215 -8.33 -5.84 -14.90
N PHE A 216 -7.82 -7.07 -14.91
CA PHE A 216 -7.16 -7.68 -13.76
C PHE A 216 -5.62 -7.60 -13.85
N THR A 217 -5.10 -6.61 -14.56
CA THR A 217 -3.67 -6.25 -14.51
C THR A 217 -3.26 -6.02 -13.06
N PRO A 218 -2.23 -6.74 -12.56
CA PRO A 218 -1.99 -6.80 -11.13
C PRO A 218 -1.45 -5.50 -10.57
N THR A 219 -2.20 -4.90 -9.66
CA THR A 219 -1.73 -3.89 -8.71
C THR A 219 -1.36 -4.52 -7.37
N PHE A 220 -2.06 -5.60 -7.01
CA PHE A 220 -1.79 -6.49 -5.90
C PHE A 220 -2.36 -7.88 -6.23
N THR A 221 -1.47 -8.88 -6.38
CA THR A 221 -1.87 -10.19 -6.88
C THR A 221 -2.69 -10.99 -5.88
N ALA A 222 -3.56 -11.90 -6.37
CA ALA A 222 -4.30 -12.83 -5.53
C ALA A 222 -3.38 -13.70 -4.66
N ALA A 223 -2.22 -14.12 -5.17
CA ALA A 223 -1.22 -14.86 -4.40
C ALA A 223 -0.63 -14.05 -3.23
N LEU A 224 -0.38 -12.75 -3.43
CA LEU A 224 0.08 -11.86 -2.35
C LEU A 224 -1.01 -11.61 -1.31
N LEU A 225 -2.26 -11.44 -1.73
CA LEU A 225 -3.40 -11.32 -0.81
C LEU A 225 -3.53 -12.59 0.04
N ARG A 226 -3.45 -13.80 -0.57
CA ARG A 226 -3.47 -15.07 0.14
C ARG A 226 -2.35 -15.12 1.20
N LYS A 227 -1.10 -14.79 0.83
CA LYS A 227 0.04 -14.73 1.76
C LYS A 227 -0.28 -13.84 2.97
N ASP A 228 -0.86 -12.68 2.75
CA ASP A 228 -1.17 -11.75 3.84
C ASP A 228 -2.30 -12.28 4.74
N PHE A 229 -3.28 -13.01 4.17
CA PHE A 229 -4.27 -13.75 4.95
C PHE A 229 -3.64 -14.88 5.77
N ASP A 230 -2.71 -15.64 5.21
CA ASP A 230 -1.97 -16.68 5.93
C ASP A 230 -1.27 -16.10 7.15
N LEU A 231 -0.55 -14.98 7.00
CA LEU A 231 0.13 -14.28 8.09
C LEU A 231 -0.87 -13.72 9.13
N GLY A 232 -1.96 -13.11 8.68
CA GLY A 232 -2.96 -12.51 9.55
C GLY A 232 -3.72 -13.55 10.38
N LEU A 233 -4.10 -14.68 9.76
CA LEU A 233 -4.77 -15.78 10.45
C LEU A 233 -3.82 -16.51 11.42
N ALA A 234 -2.52 -16.62 11.10
CA ALA A 234 -1.52 -17.14 12.02
C ALA A 234 -1.39 -16.24 13.26
N ALA A 235 -1.26 -14.93 13.05
CA ALA A 235 -1.18 -13.95 14.14
C ALA A 235 -2.44 -13.94 15.03
N ALA A 236 -3.62 -14.14 14.45
CA ALA A 236 -4.87 -14.25 15.19
C ALA A 236 -4.92 -15.52 16.03
N ARG A 237 -4.46 -16.66 15.47
CA ARG A 237 -4.41 -17.94 16.18
C ARG A 237 -3.50 -17.89 17.40
N GLU A 238 -2.31 -17.28 17.25
CA GLU A 238 -1.36 -17.09 18.37
C GLU A 238 -1.95 -16.27 19.52
N ARG A 239 -2.91 -15.39 19.23
CA ARG A 239 -3.57 -14.50 20.18
C ARG A 239 -4.97 -14.95 20.58
N GLU A 240 -5.35 -16.15 20.15
CA GLU A 240 -6.67 -16.75 20.43
C GLU A 240 -7.86 -15.87 19.99
N VAL A 241 -7.67 -15.06 18.91
CA VAL A 241 -8.72 -14.20 18.35
C VAL A 241 -9.44 -14.93 17.22
N PRO A 242 -10.76 -15.22 17.35
CA PRO A 242 -11.51 -15.85 16.27
C PRO A 242 -11.79 -14.87 15.13
N LEU A 243 -11.46 -15.27 13.88
CA LEU A 243 -11.71 -14.49 12.67
C LEU A 243 -12.53 -15.30 11.65
N PRO A 244 -13.82 -15.61 11.92
CA PRO A 244 -14.62 -16.49 11.05
C PRO A 244 -14.81 -15.91 9.63
N VAL A 245 -15.08 -14.62 9.50
CA VAL A 245 -15.28 -13.96 8.19
C VAL A 245 -13.98 -13.97 7.37
N ALA A 246 -12.87 -13.57 7.97
CA ALA A 246 -11.58 -13.59 7.29
C ALA A 246 -11.14 -15.01 6.89
N SER A 247 -11.46 -16.01 7.73
CA SER A 247 -11.18 -17.42 7.42
C SER A 247 -11.98 -17.91 6.22
N LEU A 248 -13.25 -17.53 6.11
CA LEU A 248 -14.07 -17.84 4.94
C LEU A 248 -13.50 -17.18 3.67
N VAL A 249 -13.22 -15.89 3.73
CA VAL A 249 -12.66 -15.14 2.60
C VAL A 249 -11.29 -15.70 2.19
N HIS A 250 -10.46 -16.13 3.14
CA HIS A 250 -9.20 -16.82 2.84
C HIS A 250 -9.42 -18.06 1.96
N GLN A 251 -10.44 -18.89 2.24
CA GLN A 251 -10.75 -20.06 1.43
C GLN A 251 -11.22 -19.67 0.02
N ILE A 252 -11.94 -18.56 -0.12
CA ILE A 252 -12.36 -18.05 -1.44
C ILE A 252 -11.14 -17.56 -2.23
N VAL A 253 -10.23 -16.79 -1.59
CA VAL A 253 -8.96 -16.35 -2.21
C VAL A 253 -8.07 -17.56 -2.56
N GLN A 254 -8.04 -18.60 -1.72
CA GLN A 254 -7.34 -19.86 -2.01
C GLN A 254 -7.93 -20.54 -3.25
N SER A 255 -9.27 -20.56 -3.39
CA SER A 255 -9.95 -21.09 -4.58
C SER A 255 -9.60 -20.27 -5.83
N LEU A 256 -9.55 -18.92 -5.73
CA LEU A 256 -9.14 -18.05 -6.82
C LEU A 256 -7.73 -18.40 -7.32
N VAL A 257 -6.77 -18.55 -6.40
CA VAL A 257 -5.40 -18.96 -6.73
C VAL A 257 -5.37 -20.36 -7.36
N GLY A 258 -6.12 -21.32 -6.80
CA GLY A 258 -6.21 -22.70 -7.31
C GLY A 258 -6.79 -22.80 -8.72
N ARG A 259 -7.61 -21.83 -9.13
CA ARG A 259 -8.16 -21.73 -10.49
C ARG A 259 -7.23 -21.01 -11.49
N GLY A 260 -6.01 -20.66 -11.09
CA GLY A 260 -4.99 -20.07 -11.98
C GLY A 260 -4.93 -18.53 -11.97
N TYR A 261 -5.74 -17.85 -11.17
CA TYR A 261 -5.72 -16.38 -11.08
C TYR A 261 -4.63 -15.83 -10.15
N GLY A 262 -3.72 -16.68 -9.65
CA GLY A 262 -2.74 -16.29 -8.64
C GLY A 262 -1.86 -15.10 -8.99
N GLN A 263 -1.55 -14.89 -10.28
CA GLN A 263 -0.75 -13.75 -10.76
C GLN A 263 -1.57 -12.56 -11.24
N GLN A 264 -2.89 -12.67 -11.27
CA GLN A 264 -3.78 -11.56 -11.58
C GLN A 264 -4.09 -10.74 -10.34
N ASP A 265 -4.64 -9.55 -10.55
CA ASP A 265 -5.16 -8.73 -9.46
C ASP A 265 -6.27 -9.48 -8.70
N PHE A 266 -6.29 -9.35 -7.38
CA PHE A 266 -7.32 -10.01 -6.56
C PHE A 266 -8.75 -9.53 -6.86
N ALA A 267 -8.93 -8.45 -7.62
CA ALA A 267 -10.23 -8.04 -8.16
C ALA A 267 -10.88 -9.15 -9.03
N ALA A 268 -10.10 -10.12 -9.51
CA ALA A 268 -10.60 -11.32 -10.18
C ALA A 268 -11.52 -12.20 -9.29
N LEU A 269 -11.67 -11.89 -7.99
CA LEU A 269 -12.76 -12.41 -7.14
C LEU A 269 -14.13 -12.19 -7.78
N LEU A 270 -14.32 -11.12 -8.55
CA LEU A 270 -15.53 -10.87 -9.31
C LEU A 270 -15.84 -11.97 -10.33
N GLU A 271 -14.81 -12.45 -11.07
CA GLU A 271 -14.94 -13.57 -12.01
C GLU A 271 -15.34 -14.86 -11.30
N LEU A 272 -14.72 -15.13 -10.16
CA LEU A 272 -15.03 -16.32 -9.37
C LEU A 272 -16.49 -16.32 -8.93
N GLU A 273 -16.99 -15.17 -8.47
CA GLU A 273 -18.36 -14.99 -8.03
C GLU A 273 -19.36 -15.08 -9.20
N ALA A 274 -19.01 -14.49 -10.35
CA ALA A 274 -19.82 -14.57 -11.56
C ALA A 274 -19.98 -16.03 -12.04
N GLN A 275 -18.88 -16.79 -12.07
CA GLN A 275 -18.90 -18.21 -12.43
C GLN A 275 -19.78 -19.02 -11.46
N ALA A 276 -19.67 -18.76 -10.15
CA ALA A 276 -20.51 -19.41 -9.14
C ALA A 276 -22.00 -19.07 -9.32
N ALA A 277 -22.30 -17.85 -9.79
CA ALA A 277 -23.65 -17.39 -10.09
C ALA A 277 -24.16 -17.81 -11.49
N GLY A 278 -23.35 -18.53 -12.30
CA GLY A 278 -23.68 -18.90 -13.68
C GLY A 278 -23.84 -17.69 -14.59
N LEU A 279 -23.00 -16.67 -14.40
CA LEU A 279 -22.97 -15.44 -15.18
C LEU A 279 -21.65 -15.35 -15.96
N GLU A 280 -21.72 -15.06 -17.24
CA GLU A 280 -20.57 -14.70 -18.06
C GLU A 280 -20.43 -13.17 -18.07
N LEU A 281 -19.27 -12.67 -17.67
CA LEU A 281 -19.00 -11.25 -17.62
C LEU A 281 -18.48 -10.75 -18.97
N VAL A 282 -18.93 -9.57 -19.37
CA VAL A 282 -18.41 -8.82 -20.52
C VAL A 282 -17.95 -7.46 -20.01
N SER A 283 -16.80 -6.98 -20.48
CA SER A 283 -16.31 -5.62 -20.16
C SER A 283 -17.36 -4.59 -20.57
N GLU A 284 -17.62 -3.61 -19.70
CA GLU A 284 -18.53 -2.51 -20.03
C GLU A 284 -17.83 -1.42 -20.86
N ASN A 285 -16.49 -1.47 -20.97
CA ASN A 285 -15.64 -0.53 -21.71
C ASN A 285 -15.96 0.95 -21.37
N SER A 286 -16.28 1.19 -20.10
CA SER A 286 -16.64 2.53 -19.62
C SER A 286 -15.41 3.27 -19.13
N ASP A 287 -15.37 4.58 -19.39
CA ASP A 287 -14.34 5.47 -18.83
C ASP A 287 -14.73 5.84 -17.39
N VAL A 288 -14.17 5.10 -16.43
CA VAL A 288 -14.48 5.29 -15.00
C VAL A 288 -13.20 5.69 -14.26
N SER A 289 -13.29 6.77 -13.49
CA SER A 289 -12.18 7.26 -12.66
C SER A 289 -11.83 6.26 -11.56
N ASP A 290 -10.52 6.09 -11.30
CA ASP A 290 -10.00 5.35 -10.15
C ASP A 290 -9.93 6.20 -8.87
N GLY A 291 -10.30 7.49 -8.93
CA GLY A 291 -10.27 8.42 -7.80
C GLY A 291 -8.86 8.76 -7.30
N LEU A 292 -7.83 8.45 -8.07
CA LEU A 292 -6.43 8.72 -7.72
C LEU A 292 -5.92 10.05 -8.30
N GLU A 293 -6.62 10.64 -9.23
CA GLU A 293 -6.27 11.94 -9.79
C GLU A 293 -6.19 13.00 -8.68
N PRO A 294 -5.29 13.99 -8.80
CA PRO A 294 -5.31 15.15 -7.93
C PRO A 294 -6.69 15.81 -8.03
N ALA A 295 -7.28 16.21 -6.90
CA ALA A 295 -8.47 17.06 -6.94
C ALA A 295 -8.13 18.28 -7.80
N THR A 296 -8.75 18.39 -8.98
CA THR A 296 -8.68 19.60 -9.80
C THR A 296 -9.28 20.70 -8.93
N GLY A 297 -8.45 21.64 -8.49
CA GLY A 297 -8.88 22.74 -7.65
C GLY A 297 -10.01 23.47 -8.35
N THR A 298 -11.22 23.30 -7.86
CA THR A 298 -12.28 24.28 -8.07
C THR A 298 -11.77 25.55 -7.41
N GLY A 299 -11.31 26.49 -8.23
CA GLY A 299 -10.91 27.80 -7.77
C GLY A 299 -12.04 28.40 -6.95
N ASP A 300 -11.77 28.68 -5.70
CA ASP A 300 -12.51 29.70 -4.96
C ASP A 300 -12.30 31.04 -5.69
N GLU A 301 -13.14 31.33 -6.66
CA GLU A 301 -13.42 32.71 -7.02
C GLU A 301 -14.05 33.35 -5.78
N GLN A 302 -13.20 33.92 -4.94
CA GLN A 302 -13.62 34.94 -4.00
C GLN A 302 -14.08 36.14 -4.83
N ASP A 303 -15.39 36.18 -5.04
CA ASP A 303 -16.09 37.36 -5.55
C ASP A 303 -15.90 38.50 -4.55
N GLY A 304 -14.95 39.36 -4.88
CA GLY A 304 -14.68 40.61 -4.18
C GLY A 304 -15.77 41.63 -4.44
N GLY A 305 -16.93 41.46 -3.82
CA GLY A 305 -17.99 42.44 -3.81
C GLY A 305 -17.59 43.69 -3.02
N SER A 306 -17.02 44.68 -3.69
CA SER A 306 -16.90 46.05 -3.20
C SER A 306 -18.29 46.70 -3.12
N GLY A 307 -18.88 46.72 -1.95
CA GLY A 307 -20.07 47.51 -1.64
C GLY A 307 -19.67 48.90 -1.10
N THR A 308 -19.71 49.88 -1.96
CA THR A 308 -19.65 51.31 -1.63
C THR A 308 -20.91 51.74 -0.93
N GLY A 309 -20.72 52.67 0.02
CA GLY A 309 -21.67 53.22 0.92
C GLY A 309 -22.92 53.88 0.37
N GLY A 310 -23.83 54.15 1.27
CA GLY A 310 -25.04 54.96 1.11
C GLY A 310 -25.66 55.22 2.47
N GLU A 311 -25.33 56.39 3.02
CA GLU A 311 -26.09 57.06 4.09
C GLU A 311 -27.56 57.18 3.66
N ASP A 312 -28.53 57.07 4.52
CA ASP A 312 -29.31 58.14 5.10
C ASP A 312 -30.66 57.69 5.69
N THR A 313 -30.92 58.20 6.86
CA THR A 313 -32.22 58.66 7.44
C THR A 313 -33.51 57.79 7.34
N ARG A 314 -33.93 57.29 8.43
CA ARG A 314 -35.09 57.72 9.32
C ARG A 314 -35.41 56.62 10.34
#